data_6ac67f67fafb43ef6e38e4ee21e077d7
#
_entry.id   6ac67f67fafb43ef6e38e4ee21e077d7
#
_cell.length_a   1.000
_cell.length_b   1.000
_cell.length_c   1.000
_cell.angle_alpha   90.00
_cell.angle_beta   90.00
_cell.angle_gamma   90.00
#
_symmetry.space_group_name_H-M   'P 1'
#
loop_
_entity.id
_entity.type
_entity.pdbx_description
1 polymer ?
#
loop_
_entity_poly.entity_id
_entity_poly.type
_entity_poly.pdbx_seq_one_letter_code
_entity_poly.pdbx_strand_id
1 'polypeptide(L)'
;MAGGAALAAIAGMCLSWGVEVSYATEHGVASGWRVSQATPVIPPEKPGGPAVKPEETLEPANLVAEKKSPETNWSARCVNNTEGQVVDCRVTQNIALTKTGQRLLAVVVRIPRDTGAPAMTLNLPHGLFLPAGTTLQIDKAVPKEIGIETCDAKGCYASLEVDGELLTTLKRGSTLTVTFQNLAKQPIVVPVTLVGFTAAFAKIE
;
A
#
# COMPACT_ATOMS: atom_id res chain seq x y z
N MET A 1 -8.38 14.74 -71.16
CA MET A 1 -7.80 16.05 -70.91
C MET A 1 -7.29 16.02 -69.47
N ALA A 2 -6.18 15.80 -69.29
CA ALA A 2 -4.86 16.26 -68.94
C ALA A 2 -4.86 17.34 -67.87
N GLY A 3 -4.12 17.13 -66.85
CA GLY A 3 -3.47 18.06 -65.95
C GLY A 3 -3.73 17.78 -64.47
N GLY A 4 -2.83 17.67 -63.61
CA GLY A 4 -1.39 17.88 -63.58
C GLY A 4 -0.98 17.83 -62.10
N ALA A 5 0.00 17.05 -61.82
CA ALA A 5 0.58 16.89 -60.47
C ALA A 5 1.33 18.17 -60.04
N ALA A 6 1.20 18.51 -58.78
CA ALA A 6 2.18 19.44 -58.11
C ALA A 6 2.65 18.81 -56.82
N LEU A 7 3.85 18.24 -56.87
CA LEU A 7 4.66 17.85 -55.70
C LEU A 7 5.29 19.10 -55.13
N ALA A 8 4.93 19.47 -53.90
CA ALA A 8 5.69 20.45 -53.09
C ALA A 8 6.56 19.69 -52.08
N ALA A 9 7.87 19.67 -52.38
CA ALA A 9 8.88 19.21 -51.48
C ALA A 9 9.13 20.31 -50.40
N ILE A 10 8.85 20.03 -49.15
CA ILE A 10 9.27 20.87 -48.02
C ILE A 10 10.52 20.23 -47.45
N ALA A 11 11.67 20.93 -47.75
CA ALA A 11 12.95 20.66 -47.12
C ALA A 11 12.89 21.12 -45.67
N GLY A 12 12.84 20.15 -44.72
CA GLY A 12 12.96 20.43 -43.31
C GLY A 12 14.43 20.62 -42.91
N MET A 13 14.78 21.83 -42.52
CA MET A 13 16.06 22.16 -41.92
C MET A 13 16.07 21.57 -40.50
N CYS A 14 16.85 20.50 -40.27
CA CYS A 14 17.26 20.03 -38.96
C CYS A 14 18.30 20.97 -38.37
N LEU A 15 17.90 21.84 -37.45
CA LEU A 15 18.81 22.55 -36.56
C LEU A 15 19.22 21.58 -35.44
N SER A 16 20.39 20.98 -35.57
CA SER A 16 21.06 20.24 -34.52
C SER A 16 21.61 21.23 -33.49
N TRP A 17 20.99 21.30 -32.34
CA TRP A 17 21.56 21.90 -31.15
C TRP A 17 22.50 20.90 -30.51
N GLY A 18 23.81 21.05 -30.81
CA GLY A 18 24.85 20.34 -30.10
C GLY A 18 24.99 20.94 -28.71
N VAL A 19 24.59 20.17 -27.68
CA VAL A 19 25.01 20.47 -26.31
C VAL A 19 26.34 19.77 -26.10
N GLU A 20 27.44 20.53 -26.21
CA GLU A 20 28.77 20.05 -25.80
C GLU A 20 28.84 20.06 -24.28
N VAL A 21 28.82 18.85 -23.68
CA VAL A 21 29.10 18.67 -22.26
C VAL A 21 30.63 18.62 -22.13
N SER A 22 31.21 19.74 -21.74
CA SER A 22 32.63 19.84 -21.40
C SER A 22 32.88 19.15 -20.08
N TYR A 23 33.53 18.00 -20.11
CA TYR A 23 34.08 17.38 -18.90
C TYR A 23 35.35 18.11 -18.52
N ALA A 24 35.29 18.95 -17.50
CA ALA A 24 36.45 19.48 -16.83
C ALA A 24 37.13 18.37 -16.03
N THR A 25 38.25 17.88 -16.51
CA THR A 25 39.22 17.11 -15.73
C THR A 25 39.97 18.06 -14.82
N GLU A 26 39.55 18.17 -13.57
CA GLU A 26 40.38 18.79 -12.54
C GLU A 26 41.17 17.72 -11.80
N HIS A 27 42.46 17.81 -12.03
CA HIS A 27 43.50 17.07 -11.32
C HIS A 27 43.59 17.50 -9.85
N GLY A 28 43.56 16.51 -8.98
CA GLY A 28 44.40 16.46 -7.80
C GLY A 28 44.08 17.42 -6.66
N VAL A 29 43.68 16.89 -5.56
CA VAL A 29 44.44 16.99 -4.28
C VAL A 29 44.03 15.82 -3.44
N ALA A 30 44.94 14.89 -3.22
CA ALA A 30 44.81 13.84 -2.22
C ALA A 30 44.92 14.48 -0.83
N SER A 31 43.82 14.80 -0.21
CA SER A 31 43.78 15.04 1.23
C SER A 31 43.43 13.71 1.92
N GLY A 32 44.48 13.12 2.46
CA GLY A 32 44.43 11.86 3.17
C GLY A 32 43.50 11.92 4.39
N TRP A 33 42.37 11.27 4.29
CA TRP A 33 41.56 10.96 5.45
C TRP A 33 42.24 9.81 6.18
N ARG A 34 42.99 10.13 7.28
CA ARG A 34 43.43 9.13 8.23
C ARG A 34 42.22 8.62 8.97
N VAL A 35 41.74 7.46 8.57
CA VAL A 35 40.79 6.70 9.39
C VAL A 35 41.59 6.23 10.60
N SER A 36 41.39 6.89 11.74
CA SER A 36 41.90 6.44 13.02
C SER A 36 41.12 5.18 13.39
N GLN A 37 41.75 4.02 13.24
CA GLN A 37 41.20 2.77 13.73
C GLN A 37 41.30 2.81 15.27
N ALA A 38 40.22 3.22 15.92
CA ALA A 38 40.05 2.98 17.33
C ALA A 38 39.79 1.49 17.52
N THR A 39 40.81 0.76 18.00
CA THR A 39 40.64 -0.59 18.50
C THR A 39 39.67 -0.57 19.66
N PRO A 40 38.58 -1.36 19.64
CA PRO A 40 37.72 -1.48 20.82
C PRO A 40 38.50 -2.17 21.94
N VAL A 41 38.76 -1.44 23.03
CA VAL A 41 39.26 -2.01 24.26
C VAL A 41 38.12 -2.82 24.88
N ILE A 42 38.22 -4.15 24.79
CA ILE A 42 37.32 -5.07 25.50
C ILE A 42 37.74 -5.05 26.99
N PRO A 43 36.86 -4.69 27.92
CA PRO A 43 37.10 -4.83 29.34
C PRO A 43 37.19 -6.33 29.68
N PRO A 44 38.02 -6.74 30.66
CA PRO A 44 38.12 -8.14 31.06
C PRO A 44 36.80 -8.62 31.67
N GLU A 45 36.28 -9.66 31.08
CA GLU A 45 35.05 -10.35 31.47
C GLU A 45 35.24 -11.03 32.82
N LYS A 46 34.41 -10.67 33.80
CA LYS A 46 34.36 -11.26 35.13
C LYS A 46 33.66 -12.62 35.03
N PRO A 47 34.26 -13.71 35.45
CA PRO A 47 33.62 -15.03 35.42
C PRO A 47 32.61 -15.12 36.57
N GLY A 48 31.36 -15.37 36.24
CA GLY A 48 30.33 -15.70 37.22
C GLY A 48 28.97 -15.10 36.95
N GLY A 49 28.26 -15.56 35.88
CA GLY A 49 26.84 -15.36 35.68
C GLY A 49 26.14 -16.70 35.44
N PRO A 50 24.91 -16.87 35.94
CA PRO A 50 24.22 -18.17 35.89
C PRO A 50 23.83 -18.55 34.44
N ALA A 51 23.82 -19.85 34.22
CA ALA A 51 23.51 -20.51 32.94
C ALA A 51 22.29 -19.92 32.24
N VAL A 52 22.52 -19.51 30.99
CA VAL A 52 21.48 -19.11 30.07
C VAL A 52 20.65 -20.37 29.76
N LYS A 53 19.36 -20.32 30.08
CA LYS A 53 18.37 -21.32 29.67
C LYS A 53 18.33 -21.42 28.14
N PRO A 54 18.01 -22.61 27.59
CA PRO A 54 17.89 -22.78 26.13
C PRO A 54 16.89 -21.82 25.53
N GLU A 55 17.29 -21.22 24.46
CA GLU A 55 16.57 -20.40 23.51
C GLU A 55 15.16 -20.97 23.24
N GLU A 56 14.16 -20.25 23.74
CA GLU A 56 12.76 -20.50 23.44
C GLU A 56 12.58 -20.19 21.95
N THR A 57 12.36 -21.25 21.19
CA THR A 57 12.03 -21.17 19.76
C THR A 57 10.83 -20.22 19.61
N LEU A 58 11.09 -19.04 19.03
CA LEU A 58 10.03 -18.10 18.67
C LEU A 58 9.14 -18.76 17.61
N GLU A 59 8.04 -19.34 18.05
CA GLU A 59 6.94 -19.70 17.16
C GLU A 59 6.56 -18.48 16.34
N PRO A 60 6.26 -18.62 15.02
CA PRO A 60 5.80 -17.52 14.20
C PRO A 60 4.55 -16.95 14.89
N ALA A 61 4.65 -15.69 15.35
CA ALA A 61 3.55 -14.98 15.97
C ALA A 61 2.41 -14.89 14.96
N ASN A 62 1.50 -15.85 15.02
CA ASN A 62 0.20 -15.79 14.39
C ASN A 62 -0.57 -14.69 15.12
N LEU A 63 -0.45 -13.44 14.63
CA LEU A 63 -1.22 -12.30 15.13
C LEU A 63 -2.66 -12.48 14.70
N VAL A 64 -3.34 -13.44 15.35
CA VAL A 64 -4.78 -13.58 15.24
C VAL A 64 -5.38 -12.33 15.87
N ALA A 65 -5.94 -11.46 15.02
CA ALA A 65 -6.79 -10.36 15.46
C ALA A 65 -7.96 -10.96 16.24
N GLU A 66 -7.94 -10.81 17.55
CA GLU A 66 -8.95 -11.33 18.45
C GLU A 66 -10.32 -10.72 18.11
N LYS A 67 -11.29 -11.59 17.87
CA LYS A 67 -12.64 -11.32 17.39
C LYS A 67 -13.40 -10.47 18.41
N LYS A 68 -13.43 -9.16 18.23
CA LYS A 68 -14.38 -8.29 18.91
C LYS A 68 -15.78 -8.54 18.32
N SER A 69 -16.77 -8.67 19.22
CA SER A 69 -18.22 -8.89 19.04
C SER A 69 -18.84 -8.23 17.77
N PRO A 70 -19.96 -8.76 17.22
CA PRO A 70 -20.49 -8.36 15.90
C PRO A 70 -21.21 -7.00 15.94
N GLU A 71 -20.54 -5.96 16.36
CA GLU A 71 -20.97 -4.62 16.02
C GLU A 71 -20.53 -4.37 14.57
N THR A 72 -21.46 -3.88 13.76
CA THR A 72 -21.24 -3.54 12.37
C THR A 72 -20.10 -2.51 12.27
N ASN A 73 -18.87 -2.97 12.05
CA ASN A 73 -17.69 -2.11 12.02
C ASN A 73 -17.60 -1.26 10.73
N TRP A 74 -18.58 -1.41 9.82
CA TRP A 74 -18.66 -0.62 8.60
C TRP A 74 -19.40 0.70 8.86
N SER A 75 -18.73 1.81 8.58
CA SER A 75 -19.30 3.16 8.65
C SER A 75 -19.48 3.76 7.26
N ALA A 76 -20.67 4.25 6.96
CA ALA A 76 -20.97 5.00 5.76
C ALA A 76 -20.89 6.50 6.06
N ARG A 77 -20.22 7.25 5.18
CA ARG A 77 -20.11 8.72 5.26
C ARG A 77 -20.15 9.32 3.86
N CYS A 78 -20.92 10.41 3.73
CA CYS A 78 -20.88 11.27 2.55
C CYS A 78 -20.35 12.66 2.96
N VAL A 79 -19.59 13.27 2.08
CA VAL A 79 -19.04 14.63 2.24
C VAL A 79 -19.73 15.53 1.23
N ASN A 80 -20.15 16.69 1.67
CA ASN A 80 -20.75 17.71 0.81
C ASN A 80 -19.72 18.81 0.50
N ASN A 81 -19.84 19.44 -0.67
CA ASN A 81 -19.10 20.66 -0.97
C ASN A 81 -19.73 21.87 -0.24
N THR A 82 -19.15 23.04 -0.43
CA THR A 82 -19.65 24.30 0.14
C THR A 82 -21.05 24.70 -0.34
N GLU A 83 -21.51 24.11 -1.44
CA GLU A 83 -22.84 24.35 -2.03
C GLU A 83 -23.88 23.33 -1.55
N GLY A 84 -23.49 22.42 -0.62
CA GLY A 84 -24.37 21.40 -0.07
C GLY A 84 -24.53 20.16 -0.96
N GLN A 85 -23.83 20.09 -2.09
CA GLN A 85 -23.88 18.92 -2.98
C GLN A 85 -22.99 17.82 -2.44
N VAL A 86 -23.48 16.58 -2.44
CA VAL A 86 -22.69 15.41 -2.05
C VAL A 86 -21.59 15.17 -3.11
N VAL A 87 -20.34 15.21 -2.70
CA VAL A 87 -19.19 15.08 -3.62
C VAL A 87 -18.47 13.74 -3.48
N ASP A 88 -18.48 13.13 -2.30
CA ASP A 88 -17.85 11.84 -2.05
C ASP A 88 -18.64 11.04 -1.02
N CYS A 89 -18.99 9.81 -1.35
CA CYS A 89 -19.60 8.86 -0.44
C CYS A 89 -18.72 7.63 -0.32
N ARG A 90 -18.52 7.17 0.92
CA ARG A 90 -17.68 6.01 1.18
C ARG A 90 -18.16 5.19 2.37
N VAL A 91 -17.90 3.90 2.31
CA VAL A 91 -17.96 3.01 3.46
C VAL A 91 -16.56 2.64 3.89
N THR A 92 -16.33 2.60 5.18
CA THR A 92 -15.00 2.35 5.76
C THR A 92 -15.08 1.39 6.90
N GLN A 93 -14.13 0.46 6.95
CA GLN A 93 -13.83 -0.35 8.13
C GLN A 93 -12.36 -0.18 8.50
N ASN A 94 -12.09 0.09 9.78
CA ASN A 94 -10.75 0.19 10.32
C ASN A 94 -10.47 -1.02 11.22
N ILE A 95 -9.32 -1.64 11.01
CA ILE A 95 -8.80 -2.73 11.82
C ILE A 95 -7.58 -2.20 12.57
N ALA A 96 -7.58 -2.34 13.89
CA ALA A 96 -6.49 -1.92 14.75
C ALA A 96 -6.02 -3.09 15.61
N LEU A 97 -4.75 -3.04 16.01
CA LEU A 97 -4.17 -3.96 16.99
C LEU A 97 -4.80 -3.68 18.35
N THR A 98 -5.38 -4.70 18.99
CA THR A 98 -6.04 -4.57 20.30
C THR A 98 -5.13 -4.08 21.41
N LYS A 99 -3.85 -4.46 21.38
CA LYS A 99 -2.87 -4.10 22.42
C LYS A 99 -2.41 -2.64 22.35
N THR A 100 -2.29 -2.07 21.17
CA THR A 100 -1.68 -0.74 20.96
C THR A 100 -2.66 0.30 20.42
N GLY A 101 -3.83 -0.13 19.91
CA GLY A 101 -4.75 0.73 19.18
C GLY A 101 -4.21 1.20 17.81
N GLN A 102 -3.01 0.76 17.44
CA GLN A 102 -2.41 1.13 16.15
C GLN A 102 -3.24 0.55 15.01
N ARG A 103 -3.58 1.39 14.05
CA ARG A 103 -4.30 0.95 12.85
C ARG A 103 -3.41 0.04 12.00
N LEU A 104 -3.91 -1.16 11.76
CA LEU A 104 -3.24 -2.18 10.94
C LEU A 104 -3.72 -2.14 9.49
N LEU A 105 -5.01 -1.84 9.28
CA LEU A 105 -5.61 -1.81 7.95
C LEU A 105 -6.84 -0.88 7.98
N ALA A 106 -7.06 -0.13 6.91
CA ALA A 106 -8.38 0.42 6.63
C ALA A 106 -8.82 -0.04 5.24
N VAL A 107 -10.05 -0.54 5.14
CA VAL A 107 -10.72 -0.85 3.88
C VAL A 107 -11.73 0.24 3.62
N VAL A 108 -11.60 0.91 2.48
CA VAL A 108 -12.47 2.00 2.05
C VAL A 108 -13.06 1.63 0.70
N VAL A 109 -14.40 1.59 0.60
CA VAL A 109 -15.09 1.46 -0.69
C VAL A 109 -15.85 2.76 -0.93
N ARG A 110 -15.59 3.40 -2.08
CA ARG A 110 -16.22 4.65 -2.47
C ARG A 110 -16.84 4.52 -3.87
N ILE A 111 -17.84 5.35 -4.13
CA ILE A 111 -18.43 5.54 -5.46
C ILE A 111 -18.06 6.95 -5.91
N PRO A 112 -16.99 7.10 -6.75
CA PRO A 112 -16.64 8.40 -7.31
C PRO A 112 -17.77 8.88 -8.21
N ARG A 113 -18.11 10.17 -8.11
CA ARG A 113 -19.23 10.74 -8.88
C ARG A 113 -18.95 10.89 -10.37
N ASP A 114 -17.69 11.06 -10.71
CA ASP A 114 -17.22 11.22 -12.08
C ASP A 114 -17.34 9.93 -12.88
N THR A 115 -17.03 8.79 -12.27
CA THR A 115 -17.08 7.48 -12.92
C THR A 115 -18.34 6.69 -12.58
N GLY A 116 -18.93 6.91 -11.40
CA GLY A 116 -20.03 6.10 -10.88
C GLY A 116 -19.67 4.65 -10.58
N ALA A 117 -18.43 4.24 -10.86
CA ALA A 117 -17.95 2.89 -10.63
C ALA A 117 -17.37 2.78 -9.22
N PRO A 118 -17.78 1.78 -8.42
CA PRO A 118 -17.21 1.59 -7.09
C PRO A 118 -15.72 1.27 -7.15
N ALA A 119 -14.93 1.86 -6.26
CA ALA A 119 -13.51 1.58 -6.11
C ALA A 119 -13.19 1.27 -4.64
N MET A 120 -12.33 0.26 -4.43
CA MET A 120 -11.81 -0.10 -3.11
C MET A 120 -10.38 0.38 -2.96
N THR A 121 -10.08 1.00 -1.83
CA THR A 121 -8.73 1.36 -1.44
C THR A 121 -8.39 0.68 -0.12
N LEU A 122 -7.26 0.01 -0.06
CA LEU A 122 -6.65 -0.55 1.14
C LEU A 122 -5.60 0.43 1.64
N ASN A 123 -5.74 0.92 2.87
CA ASN A 123 -4.70 1.70 3.54
C ASN A 123 -3.96 0.79 4.52
N LEU A 124 -2.72 0.49 4.19
CA LEU A 124 -1.82 -0.43 4.86
C LEU A 124 -0.83 0.32 5.74
N PRO A 125 -0.21 -0.29 6.76
CA PRO A 125 0.79 0.35 7.60
C PRO A 125 2.09 0.59 6.82
N HIS A 126 3.02 1.35 7.41
CA HIS A 126 4.40 1.42 6.93
C HIS A 126 5.20 0.15 7.31
N GLY A 127 6.39 0.01 6.72
CA GLY A 127 7.26 -1.13 7.01
C GLY A 127 6.88 -2.39 6.27
N LEU A 128 6.32 -2.25 5.06
CA LEU A 128 5.95 -3.35 4.18
C LEU A 128 7.05 -3.66 3.16
N PHE A 129 7.09 -4.89 2.71
CA PHE A 129 7.84 -5.30 1.52
C PHE A 129 7.01 -5.00 0.28
N LEU A 130 7.11 -3.77 -0.26
CA LEU A 130 6.26 -3.26 -1.33
C LEU A 130 6.23 -4.11 -2.60
N PRO A 131 7.35 -4.73 -3.06
CA PRO A 131 7.32 -5.55 -4.28
C PRO A 131 6.39 -6.77 -4.20
N ALA A 132 6.05 -7.25 -3.01
CA ALA A 132 5.09 -8.35 -2.86
C ALA A 132 3.64 -7.93 -3.07
N GLY A 133 3.34 -6.61 -3.08
CA GLY A 133 1.97 -6.15 -3.13
C GLY A 133 1.15 -6.56 -1.92
N THR A 134 -0.14 -6.68 -2.14
CA THR A 134 -1.12 -7.22 -1.18
C THR A 134 -2.07 -8.17 -1.90
N THR A 135 -2.62 -9.13 -1.16
CA THR A 135 -3.59 -10.10 -1.67
C THR A 135 -4.92 -9.90 -0.97
N LEU A 136 -5.99 -9.92 -1.74
CA LEU A 136 -7.36 -9.81 -1.28
C LEU A 136 -8.10 -11.12 -1.59
N GLN A 137 -8.71 -11.72 -0.56
CA GLN A 137 -9.49 -12.95 -0.69
C GLN A 137 -10.81 -12.84 0.08
N ILE A 138 -11.92 -13.18 -0.56
CA ILE A 138 -13.23 -13.22 0.09
C ILE A 138 -13.58 -14.69 0.34
N ASP A 139 -13.75 -15.05 1.61
CA ASP A 139 -14.00 -16.41 2.08
C ASP A 139 -13.03 -17.43 1.45
N LYS A 140 -13.50 -18.26 0.55
CA LYS A 140 -12.74 -19.31 -0.16
C LYS A 140 -12.56 -18.99 -1.66
N ALA A 141 -12.87 -17.77 -2.09
CA ALA A 141 -12.66 -17.37 -3.49
C ALA A 141 -11.18 -17.35 -3.84
N VAL A 142 -10.88 -17.30 -5.13
CA VAL A 142 -9.50 -17.17 -5.61
C VAL A 142 -8.93 -15.83 -5.13
N PRO A 143 -7.73 -15.83 -4.52
CA PRO A 143 -7.09 -14.59 -4.10
C PRO A 143 -6.79 -13.68 -5.29
N LYS A 144 -7.00 -12.39 -5.12
CA LYS A 144 -6.67 -11.35 -6.10
C LYS A 144 -5.45 -10.58 -5.61
N GLU A 145 -4.40 -10.54 -6.41
CA GLU A 145 -3.19 -9.76 -6.12
C GLU A 145 -3.38 -8.30 -6.56
N ILE A 146 -2.92 -7.38 -5.72
CA ILE A 146 -3.04 -5.93 -5.91
C ILE A 146 -1.70 -5.30 -5.59
N GLY A 147 -1.15 -4.52 -6.52
CA GLY A 147 0.06 -3.74 -6.30
C GLY A 147 -0.16 -2.63 -5.27
N ILE A 148 0.89 -2.30 -4.52
CA ILE A 148 0.90 -1.10 -3.68
C ILE A 148 1.33 0.06 -4.57
N GLU A 149 0.46 1.06 -4.72
CA GLU A 149 0.65 2.16 -5.68
C GLU A 149 1.52 3.28 -5.13
N THR A 150 1.31 3.64 -3.87
CA THR A 150 2.00 4.77 -3.24
C THR A 150 1.99 4.65 -1.73
N CYS A 151 2.85 5.42 -1.06
CA CYS A 151 2.84 5.60 0.39
C CYS A 151 2.96 7.07 0.72
N ASP A 152 2.28 7.51 1.78
CA ASP A 152 2.38 8.86 2.35
C ASP A 152 2.58 8.80 3.87
N ALA A 153 2.48 9.92 4.57
CA ALA A 153 2.62 9.98 6.03
C ALA A 153 1.54 9.17 6.80
N LYS A 154 0.46 8.74 6.14
CA LYS A 154 -0.66 8.01 6.76
C LYS A 154 -0.60 6.50 6.52
N GLY A 155 0.25 6.04 5.61
CA GLY A 155 0.40 4.62 5.26
C GLY A 155 0.65 4.40 3.78
N CYS A 156 0.52 3.14 3.35
CA CYS A 156 0.65 2.72 1.96
C CYS A 156 -0.73 2.38 1.39
N TYR A 157 -0.90 2.56 0.09
CA TYR A 157 -2.20 2.43 -0.56
C TYR A 157 -2.13 1.44 -1.72
N ALA A 158 -3.12 0.55 -1.75
CA ALA A 158 -3.40 -0.32 -2.88
C ALA A 158 -4.86 -0.11 -3.27
N SER A 159 -5.14 0.07 -4.56
CA SER A 159 -6.49 0.35 -5.04
C SER A 159 -6.90 -0.64 -6.12
N LEU A 160 -8.19 -0.91 -6.22
CA LEU A 160 -8.79 -1.72 -7.27
C LEU A 160 -10.20 -1.23 -7.59
N GLU A 161 -10.61 -1.42 -8.83
CA GLU A 161 -12.00 -1.25 -9.22
C GLU A 161 -12.83 -2.40 -8.68
N VAL A 162 -14.03 -2.08 -8.21
CA VAL A 162 -15.00 -3.05 -7.71
C VAL A 162 -16.04 -3.26 -8.79
N ASP A 163 -15.80 -4.24 -9.66
CA ASP A 163 -16.77 -4.65 -10.67
C ASP A 163 -18.00 -5.31 -10.03
N GLY A 164 -19.03 -5.56 -10.86
CA GLY A 164 -20.29 -6.13 -10.36
C GLY A 164 -20.16 -7.52 -9.75
N GLU A 165 -19.20 -8.33 -10.20
CA GLU A 165 -18.93 -9.66 -9.66
C GLU A 165 -18.29 -9.56 -8.27
N LEU A 166 -17.24 -8.75 -8.14
CA LEU A 166 -16.58 -8.50 -6.86
C LEU A 166 -17.54 -7.85 -5.86
N LEU A 167 -18.35 -6.87 -6.29
CA LEU A 167 -19.35 -6.24 -5.43
C LEU A 167 -20.38 -7.25 -4.91
N THR A 168 -20.85 -8.13 -5.80
CA THR A 168 -21.78 -9.21 -5.42
C THR A 168 -21.15 -10.15 -4.39
N THR A 169 -19.88 -10.51 -4.61
CA THR A 169 -19.11 -11.36 -3.70
C THR A 169 -18.87 -10.68 -2.35
N LEU A 170 -18.55 -9.39 -2.33
CA LEU A 170 -18.45 -8.60 -1.09
C LEU A 170 -19.77 -8.51 -0.31
N LYS A 171 -20.88 -8.32 -1.02
CA LYS A 171 -22.22 -8.24 -0.40
C LYS A 171 -22.70 -9.56 0.19
N ARG A 172 -22.26 -10.70 -0.35
CA ARG A 172 -22.66 -12.07 0.10
C ARG A 172 -21.64 -12.73 1.00
N GLY A 173 -20.39 -12.31 0.95
CA GLY A 173 -19.28 -12.89 1.71
C GLY A 173 -19.38 -12.62 3.20
N SER A 174 -18.65 -13.41 3.96
CA SER A 174 -18.56 -13.30 5.41
C SER A 174 -17.28 -12.61 5.86
N THR A 175 -16.17 -12.93 5.21
CA THR A 175 -14.85 -12.45 5.59
C THR A 175 -14.05 -12.06 4.37
N LEU A 176 -13.48 -10.86 4.41
CA LEU A 176 -12.47 -10.39 3.50
C LEU A 176 -11.11 -10.57 4.17
N THR A 177 -10.23 -11.36 3.60
CA THR A 177 -8.86 -11.55 4.10
C THR A 177 -7.90 -10.71 3.26
N VAL A 178 -7.15 -9.83 3.92
CA VAL A 178 -6.10 -9.02 3.29
C VAL A 178 -4.76 -9.52 3.79
N THR A 179 -3.87 -9.89 2.87
CA THR A 179 -2.53 -10.41 3.20
C THR A 179 -1.47 -9.52 2.56
N PHE A 180 -0.48 -9.13 3.33
CA PHE A 180 0.69 -8.36 2.88
C PHE A 180 1.94 -8.83 3.62
N GLN A 181 3.13 -8.42 3.20
CA GLN A 181 4.40 -8.83 3.82
C GLN A 181 5.05 -7.67 4.56
N ASN A 182 5.66 -7.97 5.72
CA ASN A 182 6.53 -7.04 6.41
C ASN A 182 7.92 -6.98 5.74
N LEU A 183 8.83 -6.11 6.24
CA LEU A 183 10.20 -6.00 5.72
C LEU A 183 11.01 -7.30 5.81
N ALA A 184 10.69 -8.18 6.76
CA ALA A 184 11.29 -9.50 6.88
C ALA A 184 10.65 -10.54 5.94
N LYS A 185 9.79 -10.11 5.01
CA LYS A 185 9.02 -10.94 4.06
C LYS A 185 8.09 -11.96 4.73
N GLN A 186 7.74 -11.73 5.98
CA GLN A 186 6.78 -12.56 6.70
C GLN A 186 5.36 -12.12 6.35
N PRO A 187 4.43 -13.02 6.06
CA PRO A 187 3.05 -12.68 5.75
C PRO A 187 2.31 -12.19 6.99
N ILE A 188 1.57 -11.11 6.84
CA ILE A 188 0.62 -10.59 7.81
C ILE A 188 -0.77 -10.78 7.22
N VAL A 189 -1.59 -11.58 7.88
CA VAL A 189 -2.94 -11.92 7.45
C VAL A 189 -3.95 -11.17 8.32
N VAL A 190 -4.77 -10.34 7.70
CA VAL A 190 -5.75 -9.49 8.39
C VAL A 190 -7.17 -9.88 7.95
N PRO A 191 -7.93 -10.58 8.79
CA PRO A 191 -9.34 -10.86 8.51
C PRO A 191 -10.19 -9.61 8.80
N VAL A 192 -11.07 -9.29 7.86
CA VAL A 192 -12.03 -8.18 7.91
C VAL A 192 -13.42 -8.75 7.79
N THR A 193 -14.28 -8.53 8.77
CA THR A 193 -15.67 -9.02 8.69
C THR A 193 -16.46 -8.24 7.65
N LEU A 194 -17.21 -8.93 6.80
CA LEU A 194 -18.16 -8.32 5.86
C LEU A 194 -19.57 -8.16 6.44
N VAL A 195 -19.78 -8.56 7.70
CA VAL A 195 -21.06 -8.35 8.39
C VAL A 195 -21.35 -6.85 8.47
N GLY A 196 -22.48 -6.43 7.92
CA GLY A 196 -22.91 -5.04 7.87
C GLY A 196 -22.39 -4.25 6.66
N PHE A 197 -21.51 -4.81 5.82
CA PHE A 197 -21.04 -4.16 4.60
C PHE A 197 -22.20 -3.78 3.68
N THR A 198 -23.08 -4.73 3.36
CA THR A 198 -24.24 -4.51 2.46
C THR A 198 -25.13 -3.37 2.95
N ALA A 199 -25.44 -3.33 4.26
CA ALA A 199 -26.27 -2.29 4.84
C ALA A 199 -25.57 -0.92 4.87
N ALA A 200 -24.24 -0.88 5.03
CA ALA A 200 -23.47 0.34 4.97
C ALA A 200 -23.33 0.83 3.52
N PHE A 201 -23.08 -0.07 2.58
CA PHE A 201 -22.91 0.25 1.16
C PHE A 201 -24.21 0.80 0.55
N ALA A 202 -25.36 0.25 0.89
CA ALA A 202 -26.67 0.75 0.45
C ALA A 202 -26.97 2.21 0.86
N LYS A 203 -26.19 2.79 1.79
CA LYS A 203 -26.31 4.21 2.17
C LYS A 203 -25.53 5.16 1.27
N ILE A 204 -24.70 4.62 0.39
CA ILE A 204 -23.86 5.40 -0.52
C ILE A 204 -24.15 5.14 -2.00
N GLU A 205 -24.98 4.13 -2.29
CA GLU A 205 -25.54 3.86 -3.64
C GLU A 205 -26.45 4.94 -4.17
#